data_31b5043df3352b1e22c3b80d13434212
#
_entry.id   31b5043df3352b1e22c3b80d13434212
#
_cell.length_a   1.000
_cell.length_b   1.000
_cell.length_c   1.000
_cell.angle_alpha   90.00
_cell.angle_beta   90.00
_cell.angle_gamma   90.00
#
_symmetry.space_group_name_H-M   'P 1'
#
loop_
_entity.id
_entity.type
_entity.pdbx_description
1 polymer ?
#
loop_
_entity_poly.entity_id
_entity_poly.type
_entity_poly.pdbx_seq_one_letter_code
_entity_poly.pdbx_strand_id
1 'polypeptide(L)'
;VNRSLRQLTGEGRVKFDEALSEEISRGVLSTSVTDEQTLATIRDIHEQTGYLIDPHGAVAVAGAMHCQSKMPKSAQCVSVATAHPAKFPEVVKKALSPSQALPEAAFHPSLEAAKQAAVKMMTCDYEELEERLVAEIEARLQAQYPDT
;
A
#
# COMPACT_ATOMS: atom_id res chain seq x y z
N VAL A 1 -19.85 4.58 -11.49
CA VAL A 1 -18.73 3.65 -11.16
C VAL A 1 -18.59 2.58 -12.24
N ASN A 2 -19.65 1.82 -12.58
CA ASN A 2 -19.54 0.71 -13.55
C ASN A 2 -19.14 1.14 -14.97
N ARG A 3 -19.54 2.34 -15.44
CA ARG A 3 -19.17 2.84 -16.77
C ARG A 3 -17.68 3.15 -16.84
N SER A 4 -17.15 3.83 -15.83
CA SER A 4 -15.73 4.19 -15.75
C SER A 4 -14.84 2.96 -15.61
N LEU A 5 -15.26 1.95 -14.84
CA LEU A 5 -14.53 0.69 -14.72
C LEU A 5 -14.51 -0.08 -16.05
N ARG A 6 -15.63 -0.16 -16.79
CA ARG A 6 -15.66 -0.79 -18.11
C ARG A 6 -14.78 -0.06 -19.12
N GLN A 7 -14.74 1.26 -19.06
CA GLN A 7 -13.86 2.06 -19.92
C GLN A 7 -12.39 1.78 -19.56
N LEU A 8 -12.05 1.72 -18.26
CA LEU A 8 -10.69 1.42 -17.80
C LEU A 8 -10.22 0.04 -18.27
N THR A 9 -11.07 -0.98 -18.13
CA THR A 9 -10.73 -2.35 -18.57
C THR A 9 -10.64 -2.51 -20.09
N GLY A 10 -11.45 -1.76 -20.86
CA GLY A 10 -11.45 -1.86 -22.33
C GLY A 10 -10.40 -0.98 -23.00
N GLU A 11 -10.18 0.23 -22.48
CA GLU A 11 -9.32 1.25 -23.11
C GLU A 11 -8.01 1.52 -22.33
N GLY A 12 -7.82 0.90 -21.16
CA GLY A 12 -6.67 1.13 -20.28
C GLY A 12 -6.65 2.51 -19.62
N ARG A 13 -7.66 3.34 -19.86
CA ARG A 13 -7.77 4.72 -19.32
C ARG A 13 -9.21 5.15 -19.19
N VAL A 14 -9.46 6.06 -18.26
CA VAL A 14 -10.73 6.75 -18.10
C VAL A 14 -10.49 8.24 -18.31
N LYS A 15 -11.31 8.89 -19.12
CA LYS A 15 -11.34 10.34 -19.24
C LYS A 15 -12.64 10.84 -18.61
N PHE A 16 -12.50 11.64 -17.56
CA PHE A 16 -13.63 12.35 -16.98
C PHE A 16 -13.96 13.59 -17.81
N ASP A 17 -15.23 14.00 -17.82
CA ASP A 17 -15.61 15.29 -18.36
C ASP A 17 -15.05 16.45 -17.51
N GLU A 18 -15.07 17.65 -18.04
CA GLU A 18 -14.47 18.82 -17.41
C GLU A 18 -15.13 19.15 -16.05
N ALA A 19 -16.46 19.06 -15.99
CA ALA A 19 -17.20 19.35 -14.76
C ALA A 19 -16.85 18.41 -13.61
N LEU A 20 -16.78 17.09 -13.89
CA LEU A 20 -16.38 16.09 -12.91
C LEU A 20 -14.91 16.22 -12.52
N SER A 21 -14.04 16.55 -13.48
CA SER A 21 -12.62 16.80 -13.21
C SER A 21 -12.41 18.01 -12.32
N GLU A 22 -13.15 19.09 -12.52
CA GLU A 22 -13.15 20.26 -11.66
C GLU A 22 -13.67 19.95 -10.25
N GLU A 23 -14.78 19.20 -10.16
CA GLU A 23 -15.34 18.79 -8.85
C GLU A 23 -14.35 17.96 -8.04
N ILE A 24 -13.72 16.96 -8.65
CA ILE A 24 -12.68 16.15 -8.01
C ILE A 24 -11.50 17.04 -7.56
N SER A 25 -11.07 17.96 -8.41
CA SER A 25 -9.92 18.83 -8.13
C SER A 25 -10.15 19.81 -6.98
N ARG A 26 -11.40 20.09 -6.63
CA ARG A 26 -11.73 20.94 -5.46
C ARG A 26 -11.53 20.23 -4.13
N GLY A 27 -11.68 18.89 -4.11
CA GLY A 27 -11.63 18.11 -2.88
C GLY A 27 -10.42 17.18 -2.75
N VAL A 28 -9.66 16.99 -3.84
CA VAL A 28 -8.55 16.03 -3.89
C VAL A 28 -7.28 16.71 -4.40
N LEU A 29 -6.22 16.65 -3.60
CA LEU A 29 -4.87 17.01 -4.01
C LEU A 29 -4.09 15.73 -4.31
N SER A 30 -3.30 15.73 -5.37
CA SER A 30 -2.42 14.63 -5.71
C SER A 30 -1.02 15.13 -6.05
N THR A 31 -0.04 14.27 -5.83
CA THR A 31 1.35 14.52 -6.16
C THR A 31 2.07 13.19 -6.40
N SER A 32 3.20 13.24 -7.08
CA SER A 32 4.10 12.10 -7.23
C SER A 32 5.25 12.22 -6.23
N VAL A 33 5.67 11.07 -5.71
CA VAL A 33 6.83 10.94 -4.81
C VAL A 33 7.77 9.93 -5.43
N THR A 34 9.05 10.28 -5.57
CA THR A 34 10.07 9.37 -6.13
C THR A 34 10.57 8.38 -5.08
N ASP A 35 11.27 7.34 -5.53
CA ASP A 35 11.89 6.36 -4.63
C ASP A 35 12.92 7.03 -3.71
N GLU A 36 13.72 7.97 -4.22
CA GLU A 36 14.69 8.73 -3.43
C GLU A 36 14.02 9.56 -2.33
N GLN A 37 12.91 10.22 -2.66
CA GLN A 37 12.12 10.98 -1.69
C GLN A 37 11.48 10.05 -0.65
N THR A 38 11.03 8.88 -1.06
CA THR A 38 10.49 7.86 -0.15
C THR A 38 11.55 7.40 0.85
N LEU A 39 12.75 7.04 0.36
CA LEU A 39 13.87 6.62 1.23
C LEU A 39 14.31 7.74 2.17
N ALA A 40 14.41 8.98 1.68
CA ALA A 40 14.73 10.13 2.51
C ALA A 40 13.67 10.34 3.60
N THR A 41 12.39 10.26 3.26
CA THR A 41 11.29 10.43 4.23
C THR A 41 11.31 9.35 5.32
N ILE A 42 11.60 8.09 4.98
CA ILE A 42 11.76 7.01 5.99
C ILE A 42 12.90 7.37 6.95
N ARG A 43 14.03 7.78 6.44
CA ARG A 43 15.21 8.17 7.24
C ARG A 43 14.91 9.34 8.15
N ASP A 44 14.40 10.43 7.58
CA ASP A 44 14.16 11.69 8.29
C ASP A 44 13.16 11.51 9.45
N ILE A 45 12.07 10.76 9.20
CA ILE A 45 11.10 10.44 10.25
C ILE A 45 11.74 9.60 11.35
N HIS A 46 12.51 8.58 10.98
CA HIS A 46 13.16 7.72 11.96
C HIS A 46 14.19 8.50 12.80
N GLU A 47 15.00 9.35 12.19
CA GLU A 47 15.99 10.17 12.90
C GLU A 47 15.35 11.20 13.82
N GLN A 48 14.24 11.82 13.41
CA GLN A 48 13.59 12.87 14.19
C GLN A 48 12.71 12.35 15.31
N THR A 49 12.07 11.19 15.12
CA THR A 49 11.01 10.71 16.01
C THR A 49 11.27 9.34 16.64
N GLY A 50 12.24 8.59 16.12
CA GLY A 50 12.45 7.18 16.45
C GLY A 50 11.41 6.24 15.83
N TYR A 51 10.37 6.76 15.17
CA TYR A 51 9.33 5.95 14.55
C TYR A 51 9.77 5.45 13.17
N LEU A 52 9.72 4.13 12.96
CA LEU A 52 10.01 3.53 11.68
C LEU A 52 8.72 3.39 10.86
N ILE A 53 8.65 4.15 9.76
CA ILE A 53 7.51 4.13 8.83
C ILE A 53 7.78 3.18 7.67
N ASP A 54 6.72 2.54 7.15
CA ASP A 54 6.80 1.74 5.92
C ASP A 54 6.82 2.62 4.65
N PRO A 55 7.22 2.09 3.48
CA PRO A 55 7.31 2.89 2.26
C PRO A 55 6.01 3.56 1.83
N HIS A 56 4.85 2.93 2.05
CA HIS A 56 3.56 3.52 1.68
C HIS A 56 3.22 4.69 2.60
N GLY A 57 3.46 4.53 3.90
CA GLY A 57 3.32 5.61 4.86
C GLY A 57 4.28 6.77 4.55
N ALA A 58 5.52 6.47 4.14
CA ALA A 58 6.48 7.49 3.73
C ALA A 58 6.01 8.28 2.50
N VAL A 59 5.46 7.62 1.50
CA VAL A 59 4.84 8.28 0.33
C VAL A 59 3.68 9.18 0.76
N ALA A 60 2.84 8.72 1.69
CA ALA A 60 1.72 9.52 2.20
C ALA A 60 2.19 10.78 2.93
N VAL A 61 3.22 10.67 3.78
CA VAL A 61 3.81 11.82 4.49
C VAL A 61 4.48 12.79 3.52
N ALA A 62 5.33 12.30 2.61
CA ALA A 62 5.97 13.13 1.60
C ALA A 62 4.95 13.84 0.71
N GLY A 63 3.91 13.13 0.29
CA GLY A 63 2.80 13.70 -0.48
C GLY A 63 2.05 14.80 0.27
N ALA A 64 1.78 14.59 1.56
CA ALA A 64 1.18 15.61 2.42
C ALA A 64 2.06 16.85 2.53
N MET A 65 3.37 16.69 2.72
CA MET A 65 4.34 17.79 2.76
C MET A 65 4.39 18.57 1.43
N HIS A 66 4.38 17.89 0.29
CA HIS A 66 4.32 18.51 -1.03
C HIS A 66 3.04 19.32 -1.24
N CYS A 67 1.92 18.86 -0.71
CA CYS A 67 0.63 19.53 -0.83
C CYS A 67 0.39 20.61 0.23
N GLN A 68 1.24 20.74 1.24
CA GLN A 68 1.03 21.62 2.41
C GLN A 68 0.76 23.08 2.03
N SER A 69 1.42 23.62 1.01
CA SER A 69 1.22 24.99 0.55
C SER A 69 -0.17 25.23 -0.06
N LYS A 70 -0.86 24.18 -0.47
CA LYS A 70 -2.21 24.22 -1.05
C LYS A 70 -3.30 23.99 0.00
N MET A 71 -2.93 23.65 1.23
CA MET A 71 -3.86 23.39 2.33
C MET A 71 -3.99 24.63 3.23
N PRO A 72 -5.15 24.81 3.92
CA PRO A 72 -5.28 25.84 4.95
C PRO A 72 -4.21 25.67 6.03
N LYS A 73 -3.64 26.77 6.52
CA LYS A 73 -2.62 26.74 7.58
C LYS A 73 -3.08 26.05 8.88
N SER A 74 -4.38 26.02 9.12
CA SER A 74 -4.99 25.35 10.27
C SER A 74 -5.34 23.87 10.01
N ALA A 75 -5.10 23.36 8.80
CA ALA A 75 -5.43 21.98 8.48
C ALA A 75 -4.51 21.01 9.25
N GLN A 76 -5.15 20.05 9.91
CA GLN A 76 -4.46 18.89 10.48
C GLN A 76 -4.39 17.80 9.41
N CYS A 77 -3.19 17.28 9.20
CA CYS A 77 -2.96 16.21 8.22
C CYS A 77 -2.81 14.88 8.95
N VAL A 78 -3.56 13.88 8.50
CA VAL A 78 -3.48 12.52 9.01
C VAL A 78 -3.02 11.61 7.88
N SER A 79 -1.87 10.96 8.04
CA SER A 79 -1.39 9.95 7.11
C SER A 79 -1.82 8.57 7.59
N VAL A 80 -2.47 7.79 6.70
CA VAL A 80 -2.91 6.43 7.02
C VAL A 80 -1.81 5.45 6.67
N ALA A 81 -1.24 4.79 7.70
CA ALA A 81 -0.29 3.71 7.51
C ALA A 81 -1.04 2.43 7.09
N THR A 82 -0.68 1.88 5.95
CA THR A 82 -1.37 0.72 5.34
C THR A 82 -0.58 -0.57 5.46
N ALA A 83 0.67 -0.52 5.92
CA ALA A 83 1.54 -1.67 6.06
C ALA A 83 2.50 -1.50 7.25
N HIS A 84 3.18 -2.60 7.60
CA HIS A 84 4.23 -2.61 8.61
C HIS A 84 5.61 -2.62 7.93
N PRO A 85 6.62 -1.86 8.42
CA PRO A 85 7.96 -1.80 7.83
C PRO A 85 8.65 -3.17 7.70
N ALA A 86 8.35 -4.12 8.57
CA ALA A 86 8.85 -5.50 8.50
C ALA A 86 8.52 -6.24 7.20
N LYS A 87 7.55 -5.78 6.42
CA LYS A 87 7.24 -6.32 5.09
C LYS A 87 8.24 -5.88 4.02
N PHE A 88 9.02 -4.85 4.28
CA PHE A 88 9.90 -4.20 3.31
C PHE A 88 11.34 -4.03 3.84
N PRO A 89 11.98 -5.11 4.36
CA PRO A 89 13.28 -5.00 5.02
C PRO A 89 14.37 -4.43 4.12
N GLU A 90 14.33 -4.72 2.82
CA GLU A 90 15.30 -4.22 1.85
C GLU A 90 15.17 -2.71 1.64
N VAL A 91 13.95 -2.18 1.62
CA VAL A 91 13.69 -0.74 1.48
C VAL A 91 14.11 -0.01 2.74
N VAL A 92 13.75 -0.54 3.92
CA VAL A 92 14.15 0.01 5.22
C VAL A 92 15.67 0.06 5.34
N LYS A 93 16.36 -1.03 4.96
CA LYS A 93 17.83 -1.09 4.98
C LYS A 93 18.46 -0.04 4.06
N LYS A 94 17.92 0.15 2.86
CA LYS A 94 18.39 1.21 1.94
C LYS A 94 18.17 2.61 2.52
N ALA A 95 17.05 2.83 3.21
CA ALA A 95 16.73 4.12 3.79
C ALA A 95 17.63 4.49 4.97
N LEU A 96 17.84 3.57 5.91
CA LEU A 96 18.56 3.86 7.15
C LEU A 96 20.09 3.82 7.03
N SER A 97 20.65 3.03 6.21
CA SER A 97 22.06 2.85 5.83
C SER A 97 22.37 1.36 5.67
N PRO A 98 23.09 0.95 4.63
CA PRO A 98 23.44 -0.47 4.42
C PRO A 98 24.31 -1.09 5.52
N SER A 99 25.04 -0.27 6.25
CA SER A 99 25.98 -0.71 7.31
C SER A 99 25.34 -0.77 8.71
N GLN A 100 24.14 -0.25 8.87
CA GLN A 100 23.45 -0.21 10.16
C GLN A 100 22.58 -1.46 10.33
N ALA A 101 22.58 -2.06 11.53
CA ALA A 101 21.63 -3.10 11.89
C ALA A 101 20.21 -2.55 11.83
N LEU A 102 19.27 -3.36 11.32
CA LEU A 102 17.87 -2.97 11.31
C LEU A 102 17.37 -2.81 12.75
N PRO A 103 16.62 -1.73 13.05
CA PRO A 103 16.01 -1.54 14.36
C PRO A 103 14.95 -2.62 14.63
N GLU A 104 14.66 -2.87 15.92
CA GLU A 104 13.64 -3.84 16.33
C GLU A 104 12.28 -3.63 15.64
N ALA A 105 11.89 -2.38 15.45
CA ALA A 105 10.67 -2.01 14.73
C ALA A 105 10.61 -2.49 13.27
N ALA A 106 11.74 -2.93 12.67
CA ALA A 106 11.78 -3.56 11.36
C ALA A 106 11.42 -5.06 11.38
N PHE A 107 11.09 -5.62 12.54
CA PHE A 107 10.69 -7.02 12.71
C PHE A 107 9.28 -7.12 13.25
N HIS A 108 8.58 -8.20 12.89
CA HIS A 108 7.25 -8.48 13.42
C HIS A 108 7.08 -9.99 13.62
N PRO A 109 6.73 -10.45 14.85
CA PRO A 109 6.67 -11.88 15.18
C PRO A 109 5.74 -12.68 14.27
N SER A 110 4.57 -12.13 13.93
CA SER A 110 3.61 -12.80 13.03
C SER A 110 4.15 -12.97 11.61
N LEU A 111 5.00 -12.04 11.14
CA LEU A 111 5.62 -12.16 9.83
C LEU A 111 6.69 -13.25 9.82
N GLU A 112 7.48 -13.34 10.88
CA GLU A 112 8.47 -14.42 11.03
C GLU A 112 7.78 -15.79 11.14
N ALA A 113 6.70 -15.88 11.89
CA ALA A 113 5.87 -17.10 11.94
C ALA A 113 5.29 -17.46 10.57
N ALA A 114 4.81 -16.47 9.82
CA ALA A 114 4.27 -16.69 8.47
C ALA A 114 5.33 -17.18 7.47
N LYS A 115 6.58 -16.72 7.57
CA LYS A 115 7.70 -17.20 6.74
C LYS A 115 8.04 -18.68 6.99
N GLN A 116 7.79 -19.17 8.21
CA GLN A 116 8.04 -20.55 8.60
C GLN A 116 6.83 -21.46 8.36
N ALA A 117 5.66 -20.89 8.10
CA ALA A 117 4.45 -21.65 7.86
C ALA A 117 4.52 -22.38 6.50
N ALA A 118 3.90 -23.57 6.46
CA ALA A 118 3.78 -24.31 5.21
C ALA A 118 2.91 -23.52 4.20
N VAL A 119 3.49 -23.21 3.06
CA VAL A 119 2.78 -22.51 1.98
C VAL A 119 1.98 -23.55 1.18
N LYS A 120 0.66 -23.39 1.15
CA LYS A 120 -0.20 -24.10 0.20
C LYS A 120 -0.32 -23.23 -1.04
N MET A 121 0.40 -23.59 -2.09
CA MET A 121 0.38 -22.89 -3.35
C MET A 121 -0.35 -23.72 -4.40
N MET A 122 -1.29 -23.09 -5.09
CA MET A 122 -1.90 -23.63 -6.30
C MET A 122 -1.44 -22.78 -7.49
N THR A 123 -1.17 -23.42 -8.59
CA THR A 123 -0.89 -22.78 -9.88
C THR A 123 -1.99 -23.14 -10.86
N CYS A 124 -2.44 -22.17 -11.65
CA CYS A 124 -3.39 -22.37 -12.74
C CYS A 124 -3.11 -21.35 -13.85
N ASP A 125 -3.67 -21.58 -15.02
CA ASP A 125 -3.65 -20.60 -16.08
C ASP A 125 -4.54 -19.42 -15.72
N TYR A 126 -4.23 -18.24 -16.28
CA TYR A 126 -4.94 -16.99 -15.95
C TYR A 126 -6.45 -17.10 -16.24
N GLU A 127 -6.80 -17.77 -17.32
CA GLU A 127 -8.19 -17.98 -17.75
C GLU A 127 -8.99 -18.86 -16.77
N GLU A 128 -8.32 -19.74 -16.01
CA GLU A 128 -8.93 -20.64 -15.03
C GLU A 128 -8.96 -20.03 -13.59
N LEU A 129 -8.31 -18.88 -13.37
CA LEU A 129 -8.05 -18.35 -12.04
C LEU A 129 -9.33 -18.14 -11.23
N GLU A 130 -10.36 -17.54 -11.83
CA GLU A 130 -11.63 -17.24 -11.14
C GLU A 130 -12.35 -18.53 -10.74
N GLU A 131 -12.50 -19.48 -11.66
CA GLU A 131 -13.15 -20.76 -11.40
C GLU A 131 -12.43 -21.56 -10.32
N ARG A 132 -11.11 -21.64 -10.40
CA ARG A 132 -10.28 -22.33 -9.41
C ARG A 132 -10.33 -21.69 -8.03
N LEU A 133 -10.33 -20.36 -7.97
CA LEU A 133 -10.42 -19.62 -6.71
C LEU A 133 -11.77 -19.85 -6.04
N VAL A 134 -12.87 -19.79 -6.78
CA VAL A 134 -14.23 -20.04 -6.28
C VAL A 134 -14.33 -21.47 -5.76
N ALA A 135 -13.90 -22.46 -6.53
CA ALA A 135 -13.92 -23.86 -6.13
C ALA A 135 -13.14 -24.14 -4.83
N GLU A 136 -11.96 -23.54 -4.68
CA GLU A 136 -11.15 -23.68 -3.46
C GLU A 136 -11.80 -23.01 -2.25
N ILE A 137 -12.42 -21.83 -2.42
CA ILE A 137 -13.15 -21.15 -1.35
C ILE A 137 -14.34 -22.01 -0.90
N GLU A 138 -15.13 -22.53 -1.84
CA GLU A 138 -16.28 -23.38 -1.55
C GLU A 138 -15.87 -24.67 -0.82
N ALA A 139 -14.81 -25.34 -1.30
CA ALA A 139 -14.27 -26.53 -0.66
C ALA A 139 -13.81 -26.28 0.79
N ARG A 140 -13.17 -25.13 1.05
CA ARG A 140 -12.75 -24.75 2.41
C ARG A 140 -13.93 -24.40 3.30
N LEU A 141 -14.92 -23.70 2.78
CA LEU A 141 -16.13 -23.37 3.53
C LEU A 141 -16.89 -24.65 3.91
N GLN A 142 -17.03 -25.58 2.97
CA GLN A 142 -17.71 -26.86 3.24
C GLN A 142 -16.94 -27.73 4.24
N ALA A 143 -15.59 -27.71 4.21
CA ALA A 143 -14.76 -28.41 5.18
C ALA A 143 -14.85 -27.79 6.59
N GLN A 144 -15.02 -26.47 6.68
CA GLN A 144 -15.12 -25.73 7.95
C GLN A 144 -16.54 -25.73 8.52
N TYR A 145 -17.56 -25.79 7.65
CA TYR A 145 -18.98 -25.73 8.01
C TYR A 145 -19.76 -26.84 7.27
N PRO A 146 -19.56 -28.12 7.67
CA PRO A 146 -20.13 -29.27 6.92
C PRO A 146 -21.66 -29.35 6.94
N ASP A 147 -22.32 -28.64 7.85
CA ASP A 147 -23.78 -28.68 8.06
C ASP A 147 -24.50 -27.42 7.49
N THR A 148 -23.86 -26.62 6.69
CA THR A 148 -24.46 -25.48 5.97
C THR A 148 -24.50 -25.76 4.48
#